data_defd9210c3b3d6e10b508bf10c26be48
#
_entry.id   defd9210c3b3d6e10b508bf10c26be48
#
_cell.length_a   1.000
_cell.length_b   1.000
_cell.length_c   1.000
_cell.angle_alpha   90.00
_cell.angle_beta   90.00
_cell.angle_gamma   90.00
#
_symmetry.space_group_name_H-M   'P 1'
#
loop_
_entity.id
_entity.type
_entity.pdbx_description
1 polymer ?
#
loop_
_entity_poly.entity_id
_entity_poly.type
_entity_poly.pdbx_seq_one_letter_code
_entity_poly.pdbx_strand_id
1 'polypeptide(L)'
;MMGEKNMNKKKKLEKYQEVAQTTGLHYDEANDLFHGVRDGFDFIAYAANENQPFALVLHTAAKSADGSVLDKKTIKAFQKSSKSVGYLGQKNMDIRVTVPATAKNLQNAVNECISATTSFLRSNGYSPCCDLCGQNVETGAQKMGGEYYHMCPDCEMKMRSDVALKAQQTAQKKENIVGGIVGALLGSLLGALSILVLSQLGYVAALSGAIMAVCVLKGYEMLGGKLTKKAIVISVIIMIVMTYFGDRVDWAIILFRDAGGADAGFNIFECYRLVSYALAEEIIDAGSY
;
A
#
# COMPACT_ATOMS: atom_id res chain seq x y z
N MET A 1 2.27 12.57 27.27
CA MET A 1 2.35 12.20 25.84
C MET A 1 3.57 12.72 25.06
N MET A 2 4.01 13.98 25.18
CA MET A 2 5.26 14.46 24.53
C MET A 2 6.54 13.83 25.09
N GLY A 3 6.64 13.57 26.37
CA GLY A 3 7.81 12.98 27.03
C GLY A 3 8.06 11.51 26.68
N GLU A 4 7.00 10.69 26.54
CA GLU A 4 7.10 9.28 26.19
C GLU A 4 7.56 9.06 24.74
N LYS A 5 7.08 9.89 23.79
CA LYS A 5 7.55 9.84 22.39
C LYS A 5 9.03 10.17 22.25
N ASN A 6 9.54 11.15 23.01
CA ASN A 6 10.95 11.52 22.99
C ASN A 6 11.84 10.44 23.63
N MET A 7 11.40 9.81 24.73
CA MET A 7 12.12 8.74 25.39
C MET A 7 12.20 7.48 24.51
N ASN A 8 11.13 7.15 23.77
CA ASN A 8 11.12 6.05 22.81
C ASN A 8 12.06 6.31 21.61
N LYS A 9 12.12 7.55 21.12
CA LYS A 9 13.02 7.93 20.02
C LYS A 9 14.49 7.82 20.42
N LYS A 10 14.88 8.28 21.62
CA LYS A 10 16.25 8.18 22.13
C LYS A 10 16.69 6.72 22.29
N LYS A 11 15.83 5.88 22.89
CA LYS A 11 16.10 4.45 23.06
C LYS A 11 16.22 3.71 21.74
N LYS A 12 15.40 4.07 20.73
CA LYS A 12 15.51 3.53 19.38
C LYS A 12 16.87 3.87 18.78
N LEU A 13 17.28 5.14 18.84
CA LEU A 13 18.53 5.61 18.25
C LEU A 13 19.75 4.90 18.89
N GLU A 14 19.79 4.79 20.23
CA GLU A 14 20.85 4.07 20.94
C GLU A 14 20.95 2.61 20.46
N LYS A 15 19.81 1.91 20.36
CA LYS A 15 19.79 0.52 19.90
C LYS A 15 20.17 0.37 18.42
N TYR A 16 19.82 1.33 17.60
CA TYR A 16 20.20 1.32 16.19
C TYR A 16 21.71 1.61 16.01
N GLN A 17 22.29 2.48 16.81
CA GLN A 17 23.74 2.69 16.82
C GLN A 17 24.50 1.44 17.28
N GLU A 18 24.00 0.71 18.29
CA GLU A 18 24.56 -0.60 18.69
C GLU A 18 24.52 -1.61 17.54
N VAL A 19 23.40 -1.68 16.81
CA VAL A 19 23.26 -2.55 15.62
C VAL A 19 24.28 -2.17 14.55
N ALA A 20 24.40 -0.88 14.22
CA ALA A 20 25.34 -0.40 13.21
C ALA A 20 26.79 -0.78 13.55
N GLN A 21 27.21 -0.57 14.80
CA GLN A 21 28.56 -0.92 15.28
C GLN A 21 28.85 -2.41 15.20
N THR A 22 27.87 -3.26 15.51
CA THR A 22 28.09 -4.71 15.57
C THR A 22 27.98 -5.37 14.21
N THR A 23 27.05 -4.90 13.38
CA THR A 23 26.82 -5.50 12.07
C THR A 23 27.74 -4.93 10.99
N GLY A 24 28.37 -3.77 11.23
CA GLY A 24 29.14 -3.03 10.24
C GLY A 24 28.27 -2.39 9.15
N LEU A 25 26.96 -2.33 9.34
CA LEU A 25 26.07 -1.57 8.48
C LEU A 25 26.08 -0.10 8.90
N HIS A 26 25.98 0.80 7.96
CA HIS A 26 25.80 2.22 8.22
C HIS A 26 24.33 2.53 8.53
N TYR A 27 24.07 3.25 9.62
CA TYR A 27 22.71 3.74 9.92
C TYR A 27 22.53 5.15 9.38
N ASP A 28 21.63 5.31 8.43
CA ASP A 28 21.17 6.60 7.90
C ASP A 28 19.98 7.09 8.73
N GLU A 29 20.23 8.04 9.63
CA GLU A 29 19.20 8.62 10.50
C GLU A 29 18.14 9.42 9.71
N ALA A 30 18.53 10.03 8.56
CA ALA A 30 17.63 10.84 7.77
C ALA A 30 16.53 9.99 7.08
N ASN A 31 16.90 8.80 6.64
CA ASN A 31 16.01 7.85 5.97
C ASN A 31 15.52 6.73 6.89
N ASP A 32 15.99 6.69 8.13
CA ASP A 32 15.65 5.67 9.17
C ASP A 32 15.88 4.24 8.68
N LEU A 33 17.05 3.99 8.08
CA LEU A 33 17.44 2.70 7.54
C LEU A 33 18.92 2.39 7.80
N PHE A 34 19.25 1.11 7.77
CA PHE A 34 20.63 0.62 7.70
C PHE A 34 20.95 0.22 6.26
N HIS A 35 22.19 0.44 5.84
CA HIS A 35 22.69 -0.05 4.56
C HIS A 35 24.15 -0.42 4.65
N GLY A 36 24.59 -1.34 3.82
CA GLY A 36 25.98 -1.73 3.71
C GLY A 36 26.18 -3.15 3.20
N VAL A 37 27.42 -3.47 2.89
CA VAL A 37 27.81 -4.78 2.35
C VAL A 37 28.26 -5.70 3.48
N ARG A 38 27.70 -6.90 3.53
CA ARG A 38 28.11 -7.97 4.46
C ARG A 38 28.22 -9.28 3.70
N ASP A 39 29.37 -9.92 3.88
CA ASP A 39 29.68 -11.19 3.20
C ASP A 39 29.44 -11.14 1.69
N GLY A 40 29.75 -10.01 1.04
CA GLY A 40 29.59 -9.79 -0.39
C GLY A 40 28.16 -9.54 -0.87
N PHE A 41 27.16 -9.48 0.02
CA PHE A 41 25.81 -9.05 -0.31
C PHE A 41 25.57 -7.64 0.24
N ASP A 42 24.89 -6.83 -0.56
CA ASP A 42 24.43 -5.52 -0.13
C ASP A 42 23.10 -5.67 0.63
N PHE A 43 22.98 -5.01 1.78
CA PHE A 43 21.80 -5.07 2.63
C PHE A 43 21.22 -3.67 2.87
N ILE A 44 19.90 -3.60 2.84
CA ILE A 44 19.12 -2.52 3.44
C ILE A 44 18.31 -3.13 4.58
N ALA A 45 18.31 -2.48 5.75
CA ALA A 45 17.46 -2.92 6.85
C ALA A 45 16.63 -1.74 7.38
N TYR A 46 15.34 -1.94 7.57
CA TYR A 46 14.41 -0.91 8.02
C TYR A 46 13.32 -1.50 8.91
N ALA A 47 12.66 -0.65 9.70
CA ALA A 47 11.55 -1.09 10.54
C ALA A 47 10.35 -1.56 9.71
N ALA A 48 9.77 -2.69 10.06
CA ALA A 48 8.60 -3.25 9.36
C ALA A 48 7.39 -2.31 9.40
N ASN A 49 7.22 -1.59 10.52
CA ASN A 49 6.23 -0.52 10.68
C ASN A 49 6.65 0.43 11.82
N GLU A 50 6.03 1.61 11.86
CA GLU A 50 6.34 2.64 12.86
C GLU A 50 6.03 2.21 14.31
N ASN A 51 5.08 1.32 14.52
CA ASN A 51 4.68 0.84 15.84
C ASN A 51 5.61 -0.26 16.37
N GLN A 52 6.42 -0.88 15.51
CA GLN A 52 7.34 -1.97 15.83
C GLN A 52 8.76 -1.64 15.36
N PRO A 53 9.42 -0.64 15.95
CA PRO A 53 10.72 -0.16 15.48
C PRO A 53 11.85 -1.18 15.59
N PHE A 54 11.67 -2.24 16.37
CA PHE A 54 12.67 -3.31 16.55
C PHE A 54 12.40 -4.56 15.72
N ALA A 55 11.25 -4.63 15.03
CA ALA A 55 10.99 -5.64 14.02
C ALA A 55 11.55 -5.14 12.68
N LEU A 56 12.75 -5.58 12.33
CA LEU A 56 13.41 -5.14 11.11
C LEU A 56 13.10 -6.07 9.93
N VAL A 57 13.09 -5.50 8.74
CA VAL A 57 13.13 -6.22 7.47
C VAL A 57 14.51 -6.01 6.87
N LEU A 58 15.22 -7.10 6.62
CA LEU A 58 16.44 -7.13 5.82
C LEU A 58 16.05 -7.32 4.36
N HIS A 59 16.53 -6.46 3.51
CA HIS A 59 16.37 -6.52 2.07
C HIS A 59 17.74 -6.69 1.41
N THR A 60 17.85 -7.62 0.49
CA THR A 60 19.02 -7.80 -0.38
C THR A 60 18.58 -8.21 -1.77
N ALA A 61 19.36 -7.85 -2.77
CA ALA A 61 19.13 -8.25 -4.16
C ALA A 61 20.10 -9.37 -4.55
N ALA A 62 19.54 -10.50 -4.94
CA ALA A 62 20.35 -11.64 -5.38
C ALA A 62 19.63 -12.52 -6.40
N LYS A 63 20.39 -13.16 -7.26
CA LYS A 63 19.89 -14.13 -8.24
C LYS A 63 20.71 -15.40 -8.25
N SER A 64 20.08 -16.52 -8.59
CA SER A 64 20.76 -17.77 -8.91
C SER A 64 21.38 -17.71 -10.33
N ALA A 65 22.36 -18.55 -10.60
CA ALA A 65 23.03 -18.60 -11.90
C ALA A 65 22.08 -18.98 -13.05
N ASP A 66 21.06 -19.79 -12.78
CA ASP A 66 20.03 -20.23 -13.73
C ASP A 66 18.79 -19.33 -13.77
N GLY A 67 18.76 -18.28 -12.95
CA GLY A 67 17.61 -17.37 -12.84
C GLY A 67 16.41 -17.94 -12.08
N SER A 68 16.54 -19.11 -11.44
CA SER A 68 15.46 -19.70 -10.65
C SER A 68 15.18 -18.92 -9.37
N VAL A 69 13.95 -19.01 -8.89
CA VAL A 69 13.55 -18.50 -7.58
C VAL A 69 13.57 -19.64 -6.56
N LEU A 70 13.78 -19.30 -5.29
CA LEU A 70 13.75 -20.24 -4.18
C LEU A 70 12.38 -20.94 -4.11
N ASP A 71 12.39 -22.24 -4.04
CA ASP A 71 11.16 -22.99 -3.86
C ASP A 71 10.63 -22.88 -2.43
N LYS A 72 9.31 -23.03 -2.27
CA LYS A 72 8.63 -22.88 -0.95
C LYS A 72 9.12 -23.87 0.09
N LYS A 73 9.62 -25.04 -0.29
CA LYS A 73 10.11 -26.06 0.64
C LYS A 73 11.46 -25.66 1.20
N THR A 74 12.35 -25.18 0.34
CA THR A 74 13.69 -24.66 0.70
C THR A 74 13.56 -23.43 1.62
N ILE A 75 12.66 -22.48 1.28
CA ILE A 75 12.37 -21.33 2.13
C ILE A 75 11.88 -21.76 3.52
N LYS A 76 10.92 -22.68 3.59
CA LYS A 76 10.40 -23.19 4.88
C LYS A 76 11.44 -23.93 5.70
N ALA A 77 12.33 -24.69 5.05
CA ALA A 77 13.43 -25.37 5.73
C ALA A 77 14.40 -24.38 6.35
N PHE A 78 14.76 -23.33 5.61
CA PHE A 78 15.61 -22.23 6.09
C PHE A 78 14.98 -21.50 7.27
N GLN A 79 13.72 -21.10 7.17
CA GLN A 79 12.99 -20.42 8.26
C GLN A 79 12.95 -21.25 9.56
N LYS A 80 12.95 -22.58 9.45
CA LYS A 80 12.98 -23.48 10.60
C LYS A 80 14.37 -23.71 11.17
N SER A 81 15.42 -23.47 10.40
CA SER A 81 16.80 -23.74 10.79
C SER A 81 17.39 -22.69 11.71
N SER A 82 16.85 -21.46 11.74
CA SER A 82 17.35 -20.36 12.56
C SER A 82 16.21 -19.60 13.23
N LYS A 83 16.36 -19.37 14.53
CA LYS A 83 15.41 -18.55 15.31
C LYS A 83 15.51 -17.08 14.99
N SER A 84 16.62 -16.63 14.42
CA SER A 84 16.87 -15.25 14.03
C SER A 84 16.31 -14.91 12.63
N VAL A 85 15.78 -15.90 11.92
CA VAL A 85 15.13 -15.75 10.61
C VAL A 85 13.63 -15.91 10.78
N GLY A 86 12.90 -14.86 10.49
CA GLY A 86 11.44 -14.90 10.44
C GLY A 86 10.92 -15.28 9.05
N TYR A 87 10.02 -14.47 8.49
CA TYR A 87 9.52 -14.71 7.14
C TYR A 87 10.59 -14.34 6.10
N LEU A 88 10.83 -15.24 5.14
CA LEU A 88 11.60 -14.96 3.94
C LEU A 88 10.67 -14.96 2.73
N GLY A 89 10.68 -13.87 1.97
CA GLY A 89 9.99 -13.73 0.69
C GLY A 89 10.98 -13.39 -0.41
N GLN A 90 10.76 -13.96 -1.60
CA GLN A 90 11.50 -13.61 -2.80
C GLN A 90 10.52 -13.20 -3.89
N LYS A 91 10.80 -12.06 -4.53
CA LYS A 91 10.10 -11.60 -5.73
C LYS A 91 11.15 -11.16 -6.76
N ASN A 92 11.34 -11.98 -7.78
CA ASN A 92 12.45 -11.85 -8.73
C ASN A 92 13.81 -11.84 -8.01
N MET A 93 14.57 -10.74 -8.10
CA MET A 93 15.85 -10.56 -7.42
C MET A 93 15.70 -10.00 -6.00
N ASP A 94 14.56 -9.40 -5.67
CA ASP A 94 14.28 -8.82 -4.35
C ASP A 94 14.04 -9.95 -3.32
N ILE A 95 14.89 -10.04 -2.32
CA ILE A 95 14.81 -11.01 -1.21
C ILE A 95 14.66 -10.22 0.09
N ARG A 96 13.55 -10.47 0.79
CA ARG A 96 13.22 -9.82 2.06
C ARG A 96 13.11 -10.84 3.17
N VAL A 97 13.81 -10.56 4.27
CA VAL A 97 13.82 -11.41 5.46
C VAL A 97 13.40 -10.60 6.67
N THR A 98 12.39 -11.05 7.42
CA THR A 98 12.03 -10.39 8.68
C THR A 98 12.91 -10.90 9.81
N VAL A 99 13.39 -9.99 10.64
CA VAL A 99 14.17 -10.30 11.84
C VAL A 99 13.24 -10.31 13.04
N PRO A 100 12.96 -11.47 13.65
CA PRO A 100 12.14 -11.55 14.86
C PRO A 100 12.96 -11.09 16.06
N ALA A 101 12.97 -9.79 16.33
CA ALA A 101 13.78 -9.21 17.38
C ALA A 101 12.97 -8.34 18.34
N THR A 102 13.53 -8.15 19.52
CA THR A 102 13.08 -7.20 20.54
C THR A 102 14.21 -6.21 20.84
N ALA A 103 13.91 -5.12 21.53
CA ALA A 103 14.94 -4.14 21.92
C ALA A 103 16.12 -4.74 22.68
N LYS A 104 15.96 -5.89 23.37
CA LYS A 104 17.02 -6.53 24.16
C LYS A 104 17.99 -7.35 23.31
N ASN A 105 17.53 -7.98 22.24
CA ASN A 105 18.34 -8.89 21.43
C ASN A 105 18.54 -8.42 19.99
N LEU A 106 18.15 -7.17 19.66
CA LEU A 106 18.15 -6.64 18.30
C LEU A 106 19.49 -6.82 17.59
N GLN A 107 20.57 -6.41 18.23
CA GLN A 107 21.92 -6.47 17.73
C GLN A 107 22.34 -7.88 17.31
N ASN A 108 22.17 -8.85 18.20
CA ASN A 108 22.53 -10.24 17.94
C ASN A 108 21.61 -10.86 16.87
N ALA A 109 20.30 -10.62 16.96
CA ALA A 109 19.34 -11.15 16.02
C ALA A 109 19.59 -10.66 14.58
N VAL A 110 19.91 -9.37 14.40
CA VAL A 110 20.23 -8.81 13.07
C VAL A 110 21.52 -9.42 12.54
N ASN A 111 22.58 -9.50 13.35
CA ASN A 111 23.86 -10.07 12.92
C ASN A 111 23.72 -11.56 12.53
N GLU A 112 23.03 -12.35 13.35
CA GLU A 112 22.76 -13.76 13.07
C GLU A 112 21.89 -13.92 11.82
N CYS A 113 20.86 -13.08 11.65
CA CYS A 113 19.97 -13.13 10.49
C CYS A 113 20.73 -12.83 9.19
N ILE A 114 21.61 -11.82 9.19
CA ILE A 114 22.49 -11.50 8.05
C ILE A 114 23.36 -12.71 7.72
N SER A 115 24.10 -13.25 8.71
CA SER A 115 25.03 -14.37 8.51
C SER A 115 24.30 -15.63 8.04
N ALA A 116 23.13 -15.93 8.60
CA ALA A 116 22.30 -17.05 8.16
C ALA A 116 21.81 -16.86 6.72
N THR A 117 21.34 -15.65 6.39
CA THR A 117 20.83 -15.32 5.06
C THR A 117 21.92 -15.39 3.99
N THR A 118 23.10 -14.82 4.24
CA THR A 118 24.23 -14.87 3.29
C THR A 118 24.70 -16.28 3.06
N SER A 119 24.85 -17.08 4.12
CA SER A 119 25.22 -18.49 4.02
C SER A 119 24.19 -19.31 3.23
N PHE A 120 22.92 -19.08 3.50
CA PHE A 120 21.81 -19.73 2.80
C PHE A 120 21.78 -19.37 1.32
N LEU A 121 21.92 -18.10 0.97
CA LEU A 121 21.93 -17.65 -0.43
C LEU A 121 23.11 -18.24 -1.20
N ARG A 122 24.33 -18.23 -0.61
CA ARG A 122 25.51 -18.84 -1.22
C ARG A 122 25.37 -20.34 -1.42
N SER A 123 24.86 -21.08 -0.43
CA SER A 123 24.66 -22.52 -0.52
C SER A 123 23.65 -22.92 -1.59
N ASN A 124 22.74 -22.01 -1.96
CA ASN A 124 21.77 -22.20 -3.04
C ASN A 124 22.22 -21.56 -4.38
N GLY A 125 23.50 -21.18 -4.51
CA GLY A 125 24.06 -20.66 -5.77
C GLY A 125 23.63 -19.24 -6.12
N TYR A 126 23.18 -18.45 -5.12
CA TYR A 126 22.81 -17.05 -5.33
C TYR A 126 24.03 -16.13 -5.24
N SER A 127 24.07 -15.15 -6.11
CA SER A 127 25.04 -14.05 -6.12
C SER A 127 24.34 -12.69 -6.07
N PRO A 128 24.98 -11.67 -5.47
CA PRO A 128 24.41 -10.33 -5.39
C PRO A 128 24.21 -9.74 -6.79
N CYS A 129 23.18 -8.93 -6.95
CA CYS A 129 22.89 -8.29 -8.24
C CYS A 129 22.07 -7.01 -8.05
N CYS A 130 21.93 -6.24 -9.13
CA CYS A 130 21.01 -5.12 -9.18
C CYS A 130 19.56 -5.62 -9.22
N ASP A 131 18.65 -5.06 -8.41
CA ASP A 131 17.22 -5.40 -8.37
C ASP A 131 16.51 -5.26 -9.72
N LEU A 132 16.99 -4.37 -10.58
CA LEU A 132 16.31 -4.03 -11.84
C LEU A 132 16.88 -4.76 -13.04
N CYS A 133 18.21 -4.76 -13.24
CA CYS A 133 18.83 -5.38 -14.40
C CYS A 133 19.40 -6.77 -14.12
N GLY A 134 19.51 -7.16 -12.85
CA GLY A 134 20.07 -8.45 -12.46
C GLY A 134 21.56 -8.60 -12.74
N GLN A 135 22.27 -7.55 -13.11
CA GLN A 135 23.72 -7.63 -13.31
C GLN A 135 24.45 -7.68 -11.96
N ASN A 136 25.50 -8.48 -11.90
CA ASN A 136 26.37 -8.55 -10.73
C ASN A 136 27.38 -7.39 -10.80
N VAL A 137 26.96 -6.25 -10.30
CA VAL A 137 27.72 -5.00 -10.25
C VAL A 137 27.52 -4.33 -8.90
N GLU A 138 28.37 -3.39 -8.57
CA GLU A 138 28.19 -2.58 -7.35
C GLU A 138 26.85 -1.86 -7.37
N THR A 139 26.13 -1.96 -6.27
CA THR A 139 24.78 -1.38 -6.10
C THR A 139 24.77 -0.43 -4.91
N GLY A 140 23.88 0.55 -4.97
CA GLY A 140 23.59 1.47 -3.88
C GLY A 140 22.16 1.32 -3.37
N ALA A 141 21.96 1.58 -2.08
CA ALA A 141 20.63 1.61 -1.47
C ALA A 141 19.87 2.86 -1.92
N GLN A 142 18.71 2.68 -2.55
CA GLN A 142 17.88 3.77 -3.05
C GLN A 142 16.44 3.62 -2.55
N LYS A 143 15.82 4.75 -2.19
CA LYS A 143 14.40 4.80 -1.83
C LYS A 143 13.62 5.53 -2.90
N MET A 144 12.68 4.86 -3.55
CA MET A 144 11.84 5.43 -4.59
C MET A 144 10.39 4.97 -4.45
N GLY A 145 9.45 5.90 -4.47
CA GLY A 145 8.03 5.59 -4.36
C GLY A 145 7.60 4.91 -3.05
N GLY A 146 8.41 5.06 -1.98
CA GLY A 146 8.19 4.41 -0.69
C GLY A 146 8.82 3.03 -0.55
N GLU A 147 9.36 2.46 -1.63
CA GLU A 147 10.06 1.18 -1.64
C GLU A 147 11.58 1.37 -1.66
N TYR A 148 12.31 0.34 -1.20
CA TYR A 148 13.77 0.33 -1.18
C TYR A 148 14.30 -0.62 -2.26
N TYR A 149 15.40 -0.23 -2.91
CA TYR A 149 16.02 -0.96 -4.01
C TYR A 149 17.55 -0.96 -3.87
N HIS A 150 18.17 -2.05 -4.30
CA HIS A 150 19.60 -2.13 -4.59
C HIS A 150 19.80 -1.88 -6.08
N MET A 151 20.23 -0.70 -6.45
CA MET A 151 20.34 -0.31 -7.85
C MET A 151 21.79 0.00 -8.25
N CYS A 152 22.19 -0.46 -9.44
CA CYS A 152 23.41 0.03 -10.06
C CYS A 152 23.23 1.48 -10.56
N PRO A 153 24.31 2.24 -10.75
CA PRO A 153 24.24 3.64 -11.17
C PRO A 153 23.42 3.86 -12.45
N ASP A 154 23.54 2.96 -13.42
CA ASP A 154 22.81 3.06 -14.70
C ASP A 154 21.30 2.90 -14.51
N CYS A 155 20.89 1.93 -13.69
CA CYS A 155 19.48 1.69 -13.38
C CYS A 155 18.89 2.82 -12.54
N GLU A 156 19.66 3.37 -11.61
CA GLU A 156 19.26 4.54 -10.82
C GLU A 156 19.02 5.75 -11.73
N MET A 157 19.98 6.06 -12.60
CA MET A 157 19.88 7.20 -13.52
C MET A 157 18.68 7.05 -14.47
N LYS A 158 18.47 5.84 -15.02
CA LYS A 158 17.33 5.54 -15.89
C LYS A 158 16.00 5.72 -15.14
N MET A 159 15.88 5.17 -13.93
CA MET A 159 14.65 5.29 -13.15
C MET A 159 14.36 6.74 -12.76
N ARG A 160 15.38 7.51 -12.36
CA ARG A 160 15.24 8.93 -12.05
C ARG A 160 14.80 9.73 -13.28
N SER A 161 15.36 9.45 -14.46
CA SER A 161 14.97 10.10 -15.73
C SER A 161 13.52 9.75 -16.10
N ASP A 162 13.10 8.48 -15.96
CA ASP A 162 11.74 8.06 -16.26
C ASP A 162 10.70 8.70 -15.31
N VAL A 163 11.04 8.82 -14.03
CA VAL A 163 10.18 9.52 -13.05
C VAL A 163 10.09 11.00 -13.39
N ALA A 164 11.21 11.66 -13.74
CA ALA A 164 11.24 13.06 -14.14
C ALA A 164 10.42 13.30 -15.41
N LEU A 165 10.57 12.46 -16.43
CA LEU A 165 9.79 12.51 -17.67
C LEU A 165 8.29 12.35 -17.44
N LYS A 166 7.89 11.38 -16.62
CA LYS A 166 6.49 11.18 -16.23
C LYS A 166 5.93 12.40 -15.48
N ALA A 167 6.72 12.97 -14.57
CA ALA A 167 6.33 14.18 -13.84
C ALA A 167 6.14 15.37 -14.80
N GLN A 168 7.06 15.55 -15.76
CA GLN A 168 6.93 16.59 -16.79
C GLN A 168 5.71 16.37 -17.69
N GLN A 169 5.49 15.15 -18.19
CA GLN A 169 4.32 14.82 -18.99
C GLN A 169 3.01 15.08 -18.22
N THR A 170 2.97 14.73 -16.94
CA THR A 170 1.81 15.00 -16.09
C THR A 170 1.63 16.48 -15.83
N ALA A 171 2.73 17.25 -15.67
CA ALA A 171 2.67 18.69 -15.50
C ALA A 171 2.16 19.41 -16.77
N GLN A 172 2.54 18.92 -17.96
CA GLN A 172 2.15 19.49 -19.25
C GLN A 172 0.71 19.14 -19.68
N LYS A 173 0.11 18.07 -19.11
CA LYS A 173 -1.29 17.75 -19.40
C LYS A 173 -2.19 18.92 -18.98
N LYS A 174 -2.92 19.49 -19.95
CA LYS A 174 -3.96 20.49 -19.66
C LYS A 174 -5.13 19.79 -18.97
N GLU A 175 -5.61 20.39 -17.89
CA GLU A 175 -6.82 19.94 -17.24
C GLU A 175 -8.04 20.34 -18.06
N ASN A 176 -8.88 19.38 -18.41
CA ASN A 176 -10.21 19.61 -18.95
C ASN A 176 -11.25 19.42 -17.84
N ILE A 177 -11.60 20.51 -17.16
CA ILE A 177 -12.52 20.47 -16.02
C ILE A 177 -13.89 19.92 -16.46
N VAL A 178 -14.38 20.32 -17.65
CA VAL A 178 -15.68 19.86 -18.16
C VAL A 178 -15.65 18.36 -18.41
N GLY A 179 -14.63 17.86 -19.10
CA GLY A 179 -14.44 16.43 -19.29
C GLY A 179 -14.30 15.69 -17.94
N GLY A 180 -13.56 16.26 -17.00
CA GLY A 180 -13.41 15.71 -15.65
C GLY A 180 -14.74 15.58 -14.90
N ILE A 181 -15.61 16.60 -14.94
CA ILE A 181 -16.93 16.55 -14.32
C ILE A 181 -17.79 15.44 -14.95
N VAL A 182 -17.82 15.35 -16.27
CA VAL A 182 -18.55 14.28 -16.98
C VAL A 182 -18.00 12.90 -16.59
N GLY A 183 -16.67 12.76 -16.53
CA GLY A 183 -16.05 11.50 -16.11
C GLY A 183 -16.35 11.14 -14.65
N ALA A 184 -16.34 12.12 -13.75
CA ALA A 184 -16.71 11.92 -12.35
C ALA A 184 -18.20 11.52 -12.19
N LEU A 185 -19.10 12.12 -12.97
CA LEU A 185 -20.51 11.73 -12.97
C LEU A 185 -20.71 10.30 -13.49
N LEU A 186 -20.06 9.91 -14.57
CA LEU A 186 -20.10 8.53 -15.06
C LEU A 186 -19.52 7.55 -14.05
N GLY A 187 -18.39 7.90 -13.43
CA GLY A 187 -17.78 7.13 -12.36
C GLY A 187 -18.68 7.02 -11.12
N SER A 188 -19.43 8.09 -10.78
CA SER A 188 -20.34 8.08 -9.65
C SER A 188 -21.58 7.20 -9.88
N LEU A 189 -22.06 7.07 -11.11
CA LEU A 189 -23.13 6.13 -11.44
C LEU A 189 -22.68 4.67 -11.20
N LEU A 190 -21.47 4.32 -11.60
CA LEU A 190 -20.90 2.99 -11.30
C LEU A 190 -20.70 2.79 -9.79
N GLY A 191 -20.28 3.83 -9.09
CA GLY A 191 -20.15 3.84 -7.63
C GLY A 191 -21.49 3.68 -6.93
N ALA A 192 -22.55 4.39 -7.37
CA ALA A 192 -23.90 4.26 -6.83
C ALA A 192 -24.47 2.85 -7.06
N LEU A 193 -24.23 2.28 -8.24
CA LEU A 193 -24.61 0.88 -8.52
C LEU A 193 -23.92 -0.10 -7.55
N SER A 194 -22.66 0.15 -7.20
CA SER A 194 -21.94 -0.68 -6.22
C SER A 194 -22.55 -0.58 -4.82
N ILE A 195 -23.06 0.60 -4.42
CA ILE A 195 -23.78 0.77 -3.14
C ILE A 195 -25.01 -0.13 -3.12
N LEU A 196 -25.85 -0.06 -4.16
CA LEU A 196 -27.06 -0.87 -4.26
C LEU A 196 -26.76 -2.39 -4.20
N VAL A 197 -25.75 -2.85 -4.92
CA VAL A 197 -25.37 -4.28 -4.92
C VAL A 197 -24.83 -4.73 -3.56
N LEU A 198 -23.95 -3.94 -2.95
CA LEU A 198 -23.33 -4.30 -1.67
C LEU A 198 -24.31 -4.21 -0.50
N SER A 199 -25.23 -3.25 -0.53
CA SER A 199 -26.33 -3.14 0.45
C SER A 199 -27.19 -4.41 0.44
N GLN A 200 -27.60 -4.88 -0.74
CA GLN A 200 -28.39 -6.11 -0.88
C GLN A 200 -27.64 -7.39 -0.41
N LEU A 201 -26.30 -7.35 -0.41
CA LEU A 201 -25.45 -8.45 0.08
C LEU A 201 -25.14 -8.33 1.56
N GLY A 202 -25.59 -7.28 2.26
CA GLY A 202 -25.36 -7.06 3.69
C GLY A 202 -23.91 -6.66 4.03
N TYR A 203 -23.14 -6.13 3.06
CA TYR A 203 -21.78 -5.66 3.29
C TYR A 203 -21.74 -4.25 3.87
N VAL A 204 -20.66 -3.98 4.62
CA VAL A 204 -20.44 -2.73 5.35
C VAL A 204 -20.35 -1.52 4.42
N ALA A 205 -21.04 -0.43 4.75
CA ALA A 205 -21.07 0.83 4.01
C ALA A 205 -19.69 1.43 3.67
N ALA A 206 -18.67 1.15 4.50
CA ALA A 206 -17.29 1.61 4.26
C ALA A 206 -16.67 1.08 2.96
N LEU A 207 -17.00 -0.15 2.55
CA LEU A 207 -16.48 -0.75 1.33
C LEU A 207 -17.08 -0.07 0.08
N SER A 208 -18.39 0.18 0.10
CA SER A 208 -19.08 0.86 -1.00
C SER A 208 -18.59 2.30 -1.19
N GLY A 209 -18.33 3.02 -0.09
CA GLY A 209 -17.72 4.35 -0.11
C GLY A 209 -16.33 4.37 -0.74
N ALA A 210 -15.49 3.37 -0.44
CA ALA A 210 -14.15 3.24 -1.05
C ALA A 210 -14.24 3.00 -2.56
N ILE A 211 -15.14 2.13 -3.01
CA ILE A 211 -15.39 1.88 -4.44
C ILE A 211 -15.88 3.14 -5.14
N MET A 212 -16.85 3.85 -4.54
CA MET A 212 -17.35 5.13 -5.04
C MET A 212 -16.21 6.13 -5.25
N ALA A 213 -15.34 6.29 -4.25
CA ALA A 213 -14.22 7.23 -4.33
C ALA A 213 -13.26 6.89 -5.48
N VAL A 214 -12.90 5.61 -5.64
CA VAL A 214 -12.03 5.15 -6.74
C VAL A 214 -12.70 5.39 -8.09
N CYS A 215 -13.97 5.04 -8.25
CA CYS A 215 -14.71 5.21 -9.52
C CYS A 215 -14.81 6.69 -9.92
N VAL A 216 -15.14 7.57 -8.99
CA VAL A 216 -15.30 9.02 -9.26
C VAL A 216 -13.96 9.65 -9.60
N LEU A 217 -12.90 9.40 -8.81
CA LEU A 217 -11.58 9.96 -9.06
C LEU A 217 -10.97 9.44 -10.36
N LYS A 218 -11.10 8.15 -10.65
CA LYS A 218 -10.64 7.57 -11.92
C LYS A 218 -11.45 8.09 -13.10
N GLY A 219 -12.76 8.19 -12.97
CA GLY A 219 -13.62 8.77 -13.99
C GLY A 219 -13.20 10.21 -14.33
N TYR A 220 -12.97 11.04 -13.30
CA TYR A 220 -12.46 12.41 -13.50
C TYR A 220 -11.10 12.41 -14.22
N GLU A 221 -10.14 11.59 -13.76
CA GLU A 221 -8.78 11.52 -14.33
C GLU A 221 -8.81 11.11 -15.81
N MET A 222 -9.66 10.15 -16.17
CA MET A 222 -9.75 9.62 -17.55
C MET A 222 -10.22 10.67 -18.55
N LEU A 223 -11.22 11.47 -18.21
CA LEU A 223 -11.79 12.48 -19.13
C LEU A 223 -11.27 13.89 -18.86
N GLY A 224 -10.83 14.18 -17.64
CA GLY A 224 -10.21 15.46 -17.25
C GLY A 224 -8.69 15.52 -17.49
N GLY A 225 -8.03 14.37 -17.68
CA GLY A 225 -6.62 14.25 -18.02
C GLY A 225 -5.64 14.49 -16.85
N LYS A 226 -6.03 15.21 -15.80
CA LYS A 226 -5.18 15.53 -14.65
C LYS A 226 -6.02 15.70 -13.37
N LEU A 227 -5.55 15.10 -12.29
CA LEU A 227 -6.15 15.25 -10.96
C LEU A 227 -5.49 16.42 -10.22
N THR A 228 -6.12 17.58 -10.25
CA THR A 228 -5.66 18.76 -9.52
C THR A 228 -6.36 18.88 -8.16
N LYS A 229 -5.90 19.80 -7.29
CA LYS A 229 -6.61 20.09 -6.03
C LYS A 229 -8.07 20.50 -6.27
N LYS A 230 -8.34 21.26 -7.36
CA LYS A 230 -9.70 21.64 -7.76
C LYS A 230 -10.52 20.42 -8.19
N ALA A 231 -9.91 19.51 -8.97
CA ALA A 231 -10.54 18.26 -9.38
C ALA A 231 -10.97 17.41 -8.18
N ILE A 232 -10.11 17.30 -7.17
CA ILE A 232 -10.43 16.54 -5.94
C ILE A 232 -11.65 17.16 -5.22
N VAL A 233 -11.69 18.48 -5.05
CA VAL A 233 -12.81 19.17 -4.41
C VAL A 233 -14.12 18.94 -5.20
N ILE A 234 -14.10 19.08 -6.52
CA ILE A 234 -15.26 18.82 -7.38
C ILE A 234 -15.71 17.36 -7.26
N SER A 235 -14.77 16.42 -7.28
CA SER A 235 -15.05 14.99 -7.12
C SER A 235 -15.70 14.68 -5.78
N VAL A 236 -15.22 15.29 -4.68
CA VAL A 236 -15.81 15.12 -3.34
C VAL A 236 -17.24 15.63 -3.30
N ILE A 237 -17.53 16.79 -3.89
CA ILE A 237 -18.89 17.32 -3.96
C ILE A 237 -19.81 16.36 -4.75
N ILE A 238 -19.34 15.86 -5.90
CA ILE A 238 -20.10 14.89 -6.70
C ILE A 238 -20.34 13.60 -5.89
N MET A 239 -19.34 13.10 -5.17
CA MET A 239 -19.50 11.91 -4.31
C MET A 239 -20.57 12.11 -3.25
N ILE A 240 -20.56 13.24 -2.52
CA ILE A 240 -21.56 13.54 -1.49
C ILE A 240 -22.97 13.57 -2.09
N VAL A 241 -23.15 14.28 -3.20
CA VAL A 241 -24.45 14.39 -3.89
C VAL A 241 -24.93 13.02 -4.36
N MET A 242 -24.07 12.24 -5.00
CA MET A 242 -24.43 10.94 -5.54
C MET A 242 -24.65 9.87 -4.48
N THR A 243 -23.93 9.94 -3.35
CA THR A 243 -24.17 9.07 -2.20
C THR A 243 -25.56 9.35 -1.61
N TYR A 244 -25.93 10.63 -1.45
CA TYR A 244 -27.24 11.03 -0.97
C TYR A 244 -28.38 10.51 -1.86
N PHE A 245 -28.24 10.59 -3.20
CA PHE A 245 -29.23 10.02 -4.13
C PHE A 245 -29.21 8.50 -4.11
N GLY A 246 -28.03 7.88 -4.07
CA GLY A 246 -27.86 6.42 -4.04
C GLY A 246 -28.54 5.80 -2.82
N ASP A 247 -28.35 6.39 -1.65
CA ASP A 247 -28.96 5.96 -0.39
C ASP A 247 -30.50 6.03 -0.46
N ARG A 248 -31.05 7.10 -0.99
CA ARG A 248 -32.51 7.21 -1.19
C ARG A 248 -33.09 6.18 -2.15
N VAL A 249 -32.36 5.86 -3.20
CA VAL A 249 -32.76 4.80 -4.13
C VAL A 249 -32.73 3.43 -3.46
N ASP A 250 -31.71 3.17 -2.63
CA ASP A 250 -31.61 1.92 -1.86
C ASP A 250 -32.80 1.74 -0.91
N TRP A 251 -33.11 2.75 -0.11
CA TRP A 251 -34.32 2.76 0.74
C TRP A 251 -35.62 2.58 -0.05
N ALA A 252 -35.75 3.20 -1.22
CA ALA A 252 -36.91 3.04 -2.06
C ALA A 252 -37.07 1.59 -2.60
N ILE A 253 -35.94 0.93 -2.91
CA ILE A 253 -35.92 -0.48 -3.33
C ILE A 253 -36.34 -1.39 -2.16
N ILE A 254 -35.81 -1.14 -0.95
CA ILE A 254 -36.18 -1.90 0.24
C ILE A 254 -37.67 -1.75 0.52
N LEU A 255 -38.17 -0.52 0.56
CA LEU A 255 -39.59 -0.25 0.78
C LEU A 255 -40.48 -0.89 -0.29
N PHE A 256 -40.10 -0.80 -1.56
CA PHE A 256 -40.85 -1.42 -2.67
C PHE A 256 -40.93 -2.94 -2.51
N ARG A 257 -39.82 -3.58 -2.11
CA ARG A 257 -39.79 -5.03 -1.88
C ARG A 257 -40.63 -5.44 -0.68
N ASP A 258 -40.51 -4.72 0.44
CA ASP A 258 -41.22 -5.04 1.67
C ASP A 258 -42.74 -4.77 1.57
N ALA A 259 -43.15 -3.84 0.70
CA ALA A 259 -44.57 -3.56 0.38
C ALA A 259 -45.20 -4.59 -0.55
N GLY A 260 -44.48 -5.62 -0.99
CA GLY A 260 -44.99 -6.65 -1.91
C GLY A 260 -44.77 -6.36 -3.40
N GLY A 261 -43.99 -5.33 -3.71
CA GLY A 261 -43.57 -5.02 -5.07
C GLY A 261 -44.70 -4.61 -6.02
N ALA A 262 -44.55 -4.94 -7.29
CA ALA A 262 -45.50 -4.65 -8.34
C ALA A 262 -46.86 -5.40 -8.17
N ASP A 263 -46.84 -6.57 -7.53
CA ASP A 263 -48.04 -7.39 -7.30
C ASP A 263 -49.01 -6.73 -6.31
N ALA A 264 -48.50 -5.87 -5.42
CA ALA A 264 -49.29 -5.06 -4.50
C ALA A 264 -49.73 -3.70 -5.10
N GLY A 265 -49.42 -3.45 -6.36
CA GLY A 265 -49.81 -2.22 -7.08
C GLY A 265 -48.93 -1.01 -6.77
N PHE A 266 -47.81 -1.18 -6.08
CA PHE A 266 -46.87 -0.09 -5.80
C PHE A 266 -45.92 0.17 -6.98
N ASN A 267 -45.58 1.47 -7.17
CA ASN A 267 -44.60 1.91 -8.15
C ASN A 267 -43.30 2.35 -7.40
N ILE A 268 -42.14 1.98 -7.90
CA ILE A 268 -40.84 2.36 -7.30
C ILE A 268 -40.67 3.90 -7.18
N PHE A 269 -41.28 4.66 -8.08
CA PHE A 269 -41.30 6.13 -8.02
C PHE A 269 -42.11 6.66 -6.83
N GLU A 270 -43.20 6.00 -6.48
CA GLU A 270 -44.02 6.34 -5.31
C GLU A 270 -43.25 6.01 -4.02
N CYS A 271 -42.58 4.86 -3.97
CA CYS A 271 -41.70 4.50 -2.84
C CYS A 271 -40.59 5.53 -2.66
N TYR A 272 -39.94 5.97 -3.75
CA TYR A 272 -38.91 7.01 -3.69
C TYR A 272 -39.43 8.35 -3.13
N ARG A 273 -40.65 8.74 -3.51
CA ARG A 273 -41.31 9.94 -2.96
C ARG A 273 -41.64 9.77 -1.49
N LEU A 274 -42.17 8.64 -1.07
CA LEU A 274 -42.48 8.32 0.33
C LEU A 274 -41.22 8.36 1.20
N VAL A 275 -40.13 7.74 0.77
CA VAL A 275 -38.82 7.81 1.47
C VAL A 275 -38.36 9.27 1.60
N SER A 276 -38.57 10.08 0.57
CA SER A 276 -38.19 11.50 0.61
C SER A 276 -38.99 12.31 1.62
N TYR A 277 -40.29 12.03 1.74
CA TYR A 277 -41.14 12.64 2.78
C TYR A 277 -40.81 12.14 4.18
N ALA A 278 -40.62 10.84 4.37
CA ALA A 278 -40.32 10.24 5.66
C ALA A 278 -39.00 10.72 6.22
N LEU A 279 -37.96 10.87 5.38
CA LEU A 279 -36.66 11.44 5.79
C LEU A 279 -36.75 12.95 6.10
N ALA A 280 -37.65 13.69 5.43
CA ALA A 280 -37.82 15.10 5.70
C ALA A 280 -38.58 15.34 7.02
N GLU A 281 -39.36 14.36 7.48
CA GLU A 281 -40.16 14.43 8.73
C GLU A 281 -39.43 13.71 9.91
N GLU A 282 -38.18 13.30 9.75
CA GLU A 282 -37.41 12.56 10.77
C GLU A 282 -38.09 11.28 11.29
N ILE A 283 -39.02 10.72 10.52
CA ILE A 283 -39.80 9.52 10.89
C ILE A 283 -38.95 8.24 10.75
N ILE A 284 -37.94 8.27 9.88
CA ILE A 284 -36.96 7.17 9.72
C ILE A 284 -35.76 7.49 10.60
N ASP A 285 -35.66 6.81 11.72
CA ASP A 285 -34.48 6.85 12.58
C ASP A 285 -33.31 6.18 11.85
N ALA A 286 -32.39 6.98 11.28
CA ALA A 286 -31.21 6.51 10.57
C ALA A 286 -30.18 5.79 11.48
N GLY A 287 -30.53 5.56 12.76
CA GLY A 287 -29.67 4.99 13.79
C GLY A 287 -29.87 3.50 14.08
N SER A 288 -30.75 2.80 13.37
CA SER A 288 -31.04 1.39 13.66
C SER A 288 -30.43 0.40 12.65
N TYR A 289 -29.08 0.49 12.50
CA TYR A 289 -28.26 -0.56 11.88
C TYR A 289 -27.05 -0.89 12.72
#